data_1c347175cfbd5a2713863bd4c811bf39
#
_entry.id   1c347175cfbd5a2713863bd4c811bf39
#
_cell.length_a   1.000
_cell.length_b   1.000
_cell.length_c   1.000
_cell.angle_alpha   90.00
_cell.angle_beta   90.00
_cell.angle_gamma   90.00
#
_symmetry.space_group_name_H-M   'P 1'
#
loop_
_entity.id
_entity.type
_entity.pdbx_description
1 polymer ?
#
loop_
_entity_poly.entity_id
_entity_poly.type
_entity_poly.pdbx_seq_one_letter_code
_entity_poly.pdbx_strand_id
1 'polypeptide(L)'
;TDKVWHELAFGLESLGYDTPTIRRRVAEMASFFGIQEWFYKPVTELSGGQKQLLNLASVMVLQPKVLILDEPTSQLDPIAASDFLATLGKINRELGTTIILTEHRLEEAFGFASRVAVMDGGRLLCTGAPAEVGAELKNSGNAMFLAMPAAMRIWAASDSAAPCPISVCDGRNWLLDYAKTHELQSVPEEKKNTPNGETVVSAQELWFKYDKDLPDVVKGLSLELNKGEF
;
A
#
# COMPACT_ATOMS: atom_id res chain seq x y z
N THR A 1 12.77 18.38 15.79
CA THR A 1 11.64 18.46 16.74
C THR A 1 11.55 17.15 17.53
N ASP A 2 11.19 17.22 18.81
CA ASP A 2 11.23 16.04 19.68
C ASP A 2 9.88 15.32 19.78
N LYS A 3 8.80 16.01 19.46
CA LYS A 3 7.42 15.50 19.65
C LYS A 3 6.60 15.61 18.38
N VAL A 4 5.63 14.71 18.25
CA VAL A 4 4.72 14.62 17.11
C VAL A 4 4.03 15.95 16.78
N TRP A 5 3.47 16.63 17.78
CA TRP A 5 2.79 17.90 17.54
C TRP A 5 3.71 19.03 17.05
N HIS A 6 5.01 19.01 17.43
CA HIS A 6 6.00 19.95 16.91
C HIS A 6 6.24 19.72 15.41
N GLU A 7 6.33 18.44 14.97
CA GLU A 7 6.47 18.13 13.55
C GLU A 7 5.26 18.66 12.74
N LEU A 8 4.06 18.50 13.27
CA LEU A 8 2.84 19.02 12.61
C LEU A 8 2.82 20.55 12.56
N ALA A 9 3.33 21.23 13.59
CA ALA A 9 3.34 22.69 13.65
C ALA A 9 4.46 23.32 12.83
N PHE A 10 5.60 22.64 12.70
CA PHE A 10 6.86 23.18 12.18
C PHE A 10 6.73 23.89 10.82
N GLY A 11 6.03 23.28 9.87
CA GLY A 11 5.85 23.88 8.54
C GLY A 11 5.04 25.19 8.58
N LEU A 12 4.02 25.27 9.43
CA LEU A 12 3.20 26.48 9.60
C LEU A 12 3.98 27.58 10.34
N GLU A 13 4.75 27.22 11.36
CA GLU A 13 5.62 28.15 12.08
C GLU A 13 6.66 28.75 11.15
N SER A 14 7.30 27.91 10.32
CA SER A 14 8.31 28.34 9.35
C SER A 14 7.74 29.30 8.29
N LEU A 15 6.44 29.17 7.97
CA LEU A 15 5.73 30.06 7.05
C LEU A 15 5.16 31.32 7.74
N GLY A 16 5.35 31.47 9.05
CA GLY A 16 4.94 32.66 9.80
C GLY A 16 3.43 32.75 10.08
N TYR A 17 2.72 31.60 10.13
CA TYR A 17 1.32 31.60 10.54
C TYR A 17 1.16 31.98 12.01
N ASP A 18 0.01 32.61 12.35
CA ASP A 18 -0.32 32.96 13.72
C ASP A 18 -0.68 31.72 14.57
N THR A 19 -0.40 31.80 15.87
CA THR A 19 -0.60 30.69 16.82
C THR A 19 -2.04 30.13 16.79
N PRO A 20 -3.13 30.91 16.74
CA PRO A 20 -4.49 30.38 16.62
C PRO A 20 -4.70 29.54 15.34
N THR A 21 -4.18 29.98 14.21
CA THR A 21 -4.25 29.24 12.95
C THR A 21 -3.47 27.93 13.02
N ILE A 22 -2.24 27.96 13.57
CA ILE A 22 -1.42 26.76 13.77
C ILE A 22 -2.17 25.75 14.63
N ARG A 23 -2.67 26.15 15.79
CA ARG A 23 -3.41 25.25 16.69
C ARG A 23 -4.62 24.61 16.03
N ARG A 24 -5.40 25.39 15.29
CA ARG A 24 -6.57 24.89 14.59
C ARG A 24 -6.19 23.86 13.52
N ARG A 25 -5.28 24.18 12.62
CA ARG A 25 -4.86 23.28 11.52
C ARG A 25 -4.20 22.01 12.02
N VAL A 26 -3.36 22.12 13.03
CA VAL A 26 -2.73 20.95 13.67
C VAL A 26 -3.78 20.05 14.30
N ALA A 27 -4.76 20.61 15.01
CA ALA A 27 -5.85 19.83 15.60
C ALA A 27 -6.73 19.15 14.54
N GLU A 28 -7.08 19.86 13.47
CA GLU A 28 -7.84 19.34 12.33
C GLU A 28 -7.12 18.13 11.71
N MET A 29 -5.84 18.28 11.40
CA MET A 29 -5.06 17.19 10.79
C MET A 29 -4.77 16.05 11.76
N ALA A 30 -4.50 16.34 13.03
CA ALA A 30 -4.35 15.28 14.03
C ALA A 30 -5.62 14.43 14.15
N SER A 31 -6.80 15.05 14.06
CA SER A 31 -8.08 14.34 14.03
C SER A 31 -8.29 13.56 12.74
N PHE A 32 -7.99 14.15 11.57
CA PHE A 32 -8.15 13.52 10.27
C PHE A 32 -7.30 12.25 10.11
N PHE A 33 -6.05 12.28 10.61
CA PHE A 33 -5.10 11.18 10.54
C PHE A 33 -5.14 10.21 11.73
N GLY A 34 -5.97 10.45 12.75
CA GLY A 34 -6.06 9.60 13.93
C GLY A 34 -4.81 9.64 14.82
N ILE A 35 -4.12 10.80 14.86
CA ILE A 35 -2.84 10.97 15.58
C ILE A 35 -3.02 11.26 17.08
N GLN A 36 -4.25 11.41 17.57
CA GLN A 36 -4.55 11.91 18.92
C GLN A 36 -3.88 11.10 20.03
N GLU A 37 -3.84 9.78 19.93
CA GLU A 37 -3.32 8.88 20.96
C GLU A 37 -1.79 9.03 21.17
N TRP A 38 -1.09 9.43 20.13
CA TRP A 38 0.38 9.59 20.17
C TRP A 38 0.86 11.02 19.88
N PHE A 39 -0.05 11.99 19.93
CA PHE A 39 0.19 13.41 19.66
C PHE A 39 1.31 14.03 20.51
N TYR A 40 1.46 13.60 21.75
CA TYR A 40 2.48 14.09 22.67
C TYR A 40 3.72 13.19 22.78
N LYS A 41 3.73 12.05 22.08
CA LYS A 41 4.88 11.14 22.10
C LYS A 41 6.09 11.72 21.42
N PRO A 42 7.30 11.29 21.84
CA PRO A 42 8.52 11.53 21.06
C PRO A 42 8.43 10.85 19.69
N VAL A 43 8.93 11.51 18.65
CA VAL A 43 8.97 10.95 17.29
C VAL A 43 9.82 9.67 17.22
N THR A 44 10.80 9.55 18.09
CA THR A 44 11.68 8.36 18.20
C THR A 44 10.94 7.09 18.61
N GLU A 45 9.84 7.20 19.34
CA GLU A 45 9.03 6.07 19.81
C GLU A 45 8.00 5.57 18.76
N LEU A 46 7.89 6.25 17.63
CA LEU A 46 6.94 5.87 16.58
C LEU A 46 7.44 4.70 15.76
N SER A 47 6.50 3.82 15.36
CA SER A 47 6.74 2.80 14.34
C SER A 47 7.04 3.41 12.96
N GLY A 48 7.58 2.62 12.02
CA GLY A 48 7.83 3.06 10.66
C GLY A 48 6.58 3.61 9.97
N GLY A 49 5.46 2.91 10.08
CA GLY A 49 4.17 3.36 9.52
C GLY A 49 3.65 4.64 10.17
N GLN A 50 3.77 4.78 11.50
CA GLN A 50 3.40 6.01 12.19
C GLN A 50 4.29 7.20 11.77
N LYS A 51 5.60 7.00 11.58
CA LYS A 51 6.50 8.04 11.07
C LYS A 51 6.12 8.48 9.67
N GLN A 52 5.78 7.54 8.79
CA GLN A 52 5.35 7.85 7.42
C GLN A 52 4.02 8.61 7.42
N LEU A 53 3.08 8.21 8.27
CA LEU A 53 1.81 8.91 8.43
C LEU A 53 2.00 10.33 9.01
N LEU A 54 2.92 10.50 9.96
CA LEU A 54 3.28 11.80 10.51
C LEU A 54 3.89 12.72 9.44
N ASN A 55 4.81 12.19 8.60
CA ASN A 55 5.38 12.94 7.49
C ASN A 55 4.29 13.42 6.51
N LEU A 56 3.35 12.55 6.17
CA LEU A 56 2.22 12.91 5.32
C LEU A 56 1.35 13.99 6.00
N ALA A 57 1.02 13.83 7.27
CA ALA A 57 0.21 14.78 8.03
C ALA A 57 0.90 16.16 8.15
N SER A 58 2.23 16.21 8.35
CA SER A 58 3.00 17.45 8.45
C SER A 58 3.01 18.27 7.14
N VAL A 59 2.91 17.58 6.00
CA VAL A 59 2.72 18.24 4.71
C VAL A 59 1.26 18.67 4.51
N MET A 60 0.30 17.82 4.90
CA MET A 60 -1.13 18.11 4.71
C MET A 60 -1.65 19.25 5.60
N VAL A 61 -1.01 19.53 6.74
CA VAL A 61 -1.27 20.73 7.56
C VAL A 61 -1.13 22.02 6.75
N LEU A 62 -0.26 22.05 5.73
CA LEU A 62 -0.06 23.18 4.82
C LEU A 62 -1.19 23.32 3.79
N GLN A 63 -2.07 22.34 3.67
CA GLN A 63 -3.18 22.29 2.72
C GLN A 63 -2.74 22.43 1.25
N PRO A 64 -1.81 21.59 0.77
CA PRO A 64 -1.33 21.63 -0.60
C PRO A 64 -2.46 21.27 -1.58
N LYS A 65 -2.48 21.94 -2.75
CA LYS A 65 -3.39 21.58 -3.84
C LYS A 65 -2.94 20.34 -4.61
N VAL A 66 -1.63 20.11 -4.64
CA VAL A 66 -0.99 18.98 -5.31
C VAL A 66 0.00 18.33 -4.34
N LEU A 67 -0.08 17.03 -4.21
CA LEU A 67 0.83 16.19 -3.42
C LEU A 67 1.56 15.25 -4.35
N ILE A 68 2.88 15.24 -4.30
CA ILE A 68 3.73 14.34 -5.10
C ILE A 68 4.42 13.39 -4.14
N LEU A 69 4.27 12.09 -4.36
CA LEU A 69 4.80 11.02 -3.53
C LEU A 69 5.60 10.04 -4.39
N ASP A 70 6.84 9.82 -4.01
CA ASP A 70 7.74 8.91 -4.71
C ASP A 70 7.97 7.67 -3.83
N GLU A 71 7.41 6.52 -4.26
CA GLU A 71 7.47 5.22 -3.59
C GLU A 71 7.22 5.27 -2.07
N PRO A 72 6.15 5.92 -1.58
CA PRO A 72 5.99 6.19 -0.15
C PRO A 72 5.78 4.92 0.68
N THR A 73 5.45 3.79 0.06
CA THR A 73 5.19 2.52 0.78
C THR A 73 6.37 1.55 0.75
N SER A 74 7.48 1.90 0.09
CA SER A 74 8.62 1.00 -0.15
C SER A 74 9.23 0.39 1.12
N GLN A 75 9.18 1.11 2.25
CA GLN A 75 9.74 0.68 3.53
C GLN A 75 8.69 0.26 4.58
N LEU A 76 7.43 0.13 4.15
CA LEU A 76 6.33 -0.25 5.02
C LEU A 76 6.04 -1.75 4.92
N ASP A 77 5.63 -2.34 6.04
CA ASP A 77 5.02 -3.66 6.00
C ASP A 77 3.71 -3.64 5.20
N PRO A 78 3.19 -4.80 4.75
CA PRO A 78 2.01 -4.84 3.89
C PRO A 78 0.77 -4.18 4.50
N ILE A 79 0.56 -4.27 5.81
CA ILE A 79 -0.61 -3.69 6.49
C ILE A 79 -0.49 -2.18 6.52
N ALA A 80 0.66 -1.66 6.99
CA ALA A 80 0.92 -0.23 7.04
C ALA A 80 0.89 0.42 5.65
N ALA A 81 1.36 -0.29 4.61
CA ALA A 81 1.30 0.18 3.23
C ALA A 81 -0.14 0.31 2.72
N SER A 82 -0.99 -0.69 2.99
CA SER A 82 -2.41 -0.67 2.61
C SER A 82 -3.14 0.48 3.30
N ASP A 83 -2.93 0.66 4.61
CA ASP A 83 -3.52 1.76 5.38
C ASP A 83 -3.07 3.13 4.88
N PHE A 84 -1.79 3.26 4.51
CA PHE A 84 -1.24 4.48 3.94
C PHE A 84 -1.89 4.84 2.59
N LEU A 85 -1.99 3.88 1.68
CA LEU A 85 -2.63 4.07 0.37
C LEU A 85 -4.13 4.38 0.52
N ALA A 86 -4.84 3.71 1.44
CA ALA A 86 -6.23 4.02 1.77
C ALA A 86 -6.38 5.47 2.29
N THR A 87 -5.42 5.94 3.10
CA THR A 87 -5.36 7.32 3.60
C THR A 87 -5.16 8.31 2.46
N LEU A 88 -4.32 8.03 1.47
CA LEU A 88 -4.18 8.86 0.27
C LEU A 88 -5.49 8.96 -0.50
N GLY A 89 -6.20 7.86 -0.68
CA GLY A 89 -7.54 7.85 -1.28
C GLY A 89 -8.54 8.71 -0.51
N LYS A 90 -8.48 8.71 0.83
CA LYS A 90 -9.30 9.58 1.69
C LYS A 90 -8.95 11.06 1.51
N ILE A 91 -7.66 11.41 1.50
CA ILE A 91 -7.18 12.77 1.25
C ILE A 91 -7.71 13.30 -0.09
N ASN A 92 -7.61 12.51 -1.16
CA ASN A 92 -8.09 12.91 -2.47
C ASN A 92 -9.61 13.17 -2.47
N ARG A 93 -10.40 12.24 -1.91
CA ARG A 93 -11.87 12.36 -1.89
C ARG A 93 -12.40 13.45 -0.97
N GLU A 94 -11.85 13.59 0.24
CA GLU A 94 -12.40 14.46 1.28
C GLU A 94 -11.79 15.86 1.26
N LEU A 95 -10.50 15.98 0.92
CA LEU A 95 -9.79 17.26 0.90
C LEU A 95 -9.62 17.83 -0.53
N GLY A 96 -9.92 17.03 -1.56
CA GLY A 96 -9.81 17.47 -2.95
C GLY A 96 -8.37 17.68 -3.44
N THR A 97 -7.38 17.15 -2.72
CA THR A 97 -5.96 17.27 -3.09
C THR A 97 -5.66 16.39 -4.30
N THR A 98 -5.04 16.96 -5.33
CA THR A 98 -4.52 16.19 -6.46
C THR A 98 -3.29 15.40 -6.02
N ILE A 99 -3.27 14.10 -6.26
CA ILE A 99 -2.15 13.24 -5.86
C ILE A 99 -1.45 12.68 -7.10
N ILE A 100 -0.13 12.84 -7.16
CA ILE A 100 0.76 12.18 -8.12
C ILE A 100 1.58 11.18 -7.31
N LEU A 101 1.48 9.91 -7.67
CA LEU A 101 2.07 8.82 -6.92
C LEU A 101 2.89 7.92 -7.85
N THR A 102 4.17 7.67 -7.52
CA THR A 102 4.89 6.51 -8.06
C THR A 102 4.79 5.36 -7.07
N GLU A 103 4.48 4.15 -7.53
CA GLU A 103 4.25 3.01 -6.65
C GLU A 103 4.51 1.69 -7.37
N HIS A 104 5.00 0.70 -6.61
CA HIS A 104 5.17 -0.67 -7.08
C HIS A 104 4.04 -1.61 -6.64
N ARG A 105 3.26 -1.22 -5.63
CA ARG A 105 2.09 -1.98 -5.13
C ARG A 105 0.85 -1.69 -5.95
N LEU A 106 0.88 -2.13 -7.21
CA LEU A 106 -0.15 -1.79 -8.20
C LEU A 106 -1.51 -2.40 -7.87
N GLU A 107 -1.55 -3.56 -7.20
CA GLU A 107 -2.80 -4.21 -6.76
C GLU A 107 -3.71 -3.24 -5.98
N GLU A 108 -3.11 -2.45 -5.12
CA GLU A 108 -3.84 -1.51 -4.26
C GLU A 108 -4.02 -0.15 -4.94
N ALA A 109 -2.97 0.37 -5.59
CA ALA A 109 -2.97 1.71 -6.18
C ALA A 109 -3.95 1.86 -7.35
N PHE A 110 -4.11 0.83 -8.19
CA PHE A 110 -5.02 0.85 -9.33
C PHE A 110 -6.47 1.06 -8.93
N GLY A 111 -6.88 0.56 -7.76
CA GLY A 111 -8.27 0.64 -7.29
C GLY A 111 -8.79 2.07 -7.07
N PHE A 112 -7.91 3.05 -6.84
CA PHE A 112 -8.29 4.46 -6.64
C PHE A 112 -7.60 5.43 -7.61
N ALA A 113 -6.73 4.96 -8.50
CA ALA A 113 -6.14 5.80 -9.53
C ALA A 113 -7.19 6.19 -10.57
N SER A 114 -7.37 7.50 -10.80
CA SER A 114 -8.20 8.01 -11.89
C SER A 114 -7.49 7.97 -13.24
N ARG A 115 -6.16 8.02 -13.21
CA ARG A 115 -5.29 8.01 -14.39
C ARG A 115 -3.96 7.34 -14.06
N VAL A 116 -3.47 6.55 -15.00
CA VAL A 116 -2.17 5.87 -14.91
C VAL A 116 -1.28 6.36 -16.04
N ALA A 117 -0.01 6.58 -15.74
CA ALA A 117 1.05 6.86 -16.70
C ALA A 117 2.13 5.79 -16.55
N VAL A 118 2.46 5.11 -17.63
CA VAL A 118 3.49 4.07 -17.66
C VAL A 118 4.75 4.65 -18.27
N MET A 119 5.85 4.55 -17.54
CA MET A 119 7.15 5.04 -17.97
C MET A 119 8.15 3.89 -18.05
N ASP A 120 8.96 3.88 -19.10
CA ASP A 120 10.05 2.95 -19.28
C ASP A 120 11.23 3.62 -20.01
N GLY A 121 12.45 3.36 -19.57
CA GLY A 121 13.65 3.96 -20.14
C GLY A 121 13.62 5.50 -20.20
N GLY A 122 12.96 6.16 -19.24
CA GLY A 122 12.80 7.62 -19.21
C GLY A 122 11.78 8.17 -20.20
N ARG A 123 10.95 7.34 -20.83
CA ARG A 123 9.91 7.72 -21.80
C ARG A 123 8.53 7.33 -21.30
N LEU A 124 7.56 8.18 -21.57
CA LEU A 124 6.14 7.84 -21.37
C LEU A 124 5.70 6.88 -22.48
N LEU A 125 5.32 5.66 -22.10
CA LEU A 125 4.81 4.65 -23.03
C LEU A 125 3.34 4.86 -23.32
N CYS A 126 2.52 4.93 -22.28
CA CYS A 126 1.08 5.15 -22.41
C CYS A 126 0.53 5.89 -21.20
N THR A 127 -0.67 6.46 -21.35
CA THR A 127 -1.40 7.12 -20.27
C THR A 127 -2.89 7.04 -20.54
N GLY A 128 -3.67 6.71 -19.52
CA GLY A 128 -5.13 6.57 -19.66
C GLY A 128 -5.79 6.14 -18.35
N ALA A 129 -7.05 5.74 -18.43
CA ALA A 129 -7.72 5.09 -17.32
C ALA A 129 -7.04 3.73 -17.02
N PRO A 130 -7.05 3.24 -15.76
CA PRO A 130 -6.38 2.00 -15.40
C PRO A 130 -6.71 0.80 -16.30
N ALA A 131 -7.99 0.62 -16.68
CA ALA A 131 -8.40 -0.48 -17.54
C ALA A 131 -7.87 -0.35 -18.98
N GLU A 132 -7.78 0.88 -19.51
CA GLU A 132 -7.23 1.17 -20.85
C GLU A 132 -5.74 0.86 -20.89
N VAL A 133 -5.01 1.32 -19.88
CA VAL A 133 -3.57 1.07 -19.74
C VAL A 133 -3.29 -0.43 -19.60
N GLY A 134 -4.09 -1.15 -18.82
CA GLY A 134 -3.96 -2.60 -18.70
C GLY A 134 -4.16 -3.32 -20.05
N ALA A 135 -5.17 -2.94 -20.82
CA ALA A 135 -5.42 -3.49 -22.14
C ALA A 135 -4.30 -3.14 -23.14
N GLU A 136 -3.79 -1.92 -23.12
CA GLU A 136 -2.70 -1.48 -24.00
C GLU A 136 -1.39 -2.24 -23.71
N LEU A 137 -1.03 -2.41 -22.43
CA LEU A 137 0.16 -3.18 -22.04
C LEU A 137 0.05 -4.66 -22.44
N LYS A 138 -1.15 -5.27 -22.28
CA LYS A 138 -1.43 -6.64 -22.79
C LYS A 138 -1.16 -6.72 -24.28
N ASN A 139 -1.76 -5.81 -25.05
CA ASN A 139 -1.72 -5.83 -26.52
C ASN A 139 -0.30 -5.58 -27.07
N SER A 140 0.47 -4.75 -26.40
CA SER A 140 1.88 -4.47 -26.76
C SER A 140 2.85 -5.58 -26.35
N GLY A 141 2.42 -6.56 -25.54
CA GLY A 141 3.29 -7.60 -25.00
C GLY A 141 4.41 -7.06 -24.09
N ASN A 142 4.20 -5.90 -23.49
CA ASN A 142 5.20 -5.26 -22.64
C ASN A 142 5.39 -6.03 -21.33
N ALA A 143 6.66 -6.26 -20.93
CA ALA A 143 7.00 -7.00 -19.72
C ALA A 143 6.43 -6.37 -18.43
N MET A 144 6.18 -5.05 -18.41
CA MET A 144 5.55 -4.36 -17.28
C MET A 144 4.12 -4.87 -17.00
N PHE A 145 3.49 -5.53 -17.98
CA PHE A 145 2.18 -6.15 -17.75
C PHE A 145 2.21 -7.22 -16.64
N LEU A 146 3.36 -7.87 -16.42
CA LEU A 146 3.52 -8.86 -15.34
C LEU A 146 3.38 -8.26 -13.93
N ALA A 147 3.59 -6.95 -13.79
CA ALA A 147 3.40 -6.22 -12.53
C ALA A 147 1.96 -5.76 -12.30
N MET A 148 1.07 -5.92 -13.29
CA MET A 148 -0.32 -5.48 -13.18
C MET A 148 -1.10 -6.30 -12.13
N PRO A 149 -2.21 -5.74 -11.58
CA PRO A 149 -3.10 -6.44 -10.66
C PRO A 149 -3.49 -7.84 -11.12
N ALA A 150 -3.65 -8.75 -10.17
CA ALA A 150 -3.97 -10.16 -10.45
C ALA A 150 -5.23 -10.33 -11.31
N ALA A 151 -6.26 -9.53 -11.07
CA ALA A 151 -7.48 -9.52 -11.88
C ALA A 151 -7.21 -9.25 -13.38
N MET A 152 -6.35 -8.28 -13.67
CA MET A 152 -5.93 -7.95 -15.04
C MET A 152 -5.15 -9.09 -15.69
N ARG A 153 -4.23 -9.71 -14.95
CA ARG A 153 -3.39 -10.81 -15.47
C ARG A 153 -4.21 -12.05 -15.77
N ILE A 154 -5.18 -12.39 -14.92
CA ILE A 154 -6.10 -13.53 -15.14
C ILE A 154 -6.98 -13.25 -16.36
N TRP A 155 -7.55 -12.04 -16.46
CA TRP A 155 -8.32 -11.62 -17.63
C TRP A 155 -7.52 -11.71 -18.93
N ALA A 156 -6.27 -11.27 -18.89
CA ALA A 156 -5.40 -11.26 -20.05
C ALA A 156 -4.99 -12.66 -20.54
N ALA A 157 -5.00 -13.65 -19.65
CA ALA A 157 -4.76 -15.05 -20.01
C ALA A 157 -5.95 -15.72 -20.71
N SER A 158 -7.08 -15.01 -20.80
CA SER A 158 -8.28 -15.45 -21.51
C SER A 158 -8.45 -14.71 -22.84
N ASP A 159 -9.23 -15.27 -23.74
CA ASP A 159 -9.63 -14.63 -25.01
C ASP A 159 -10.88 -13.75 -24.83
N SER A 160 -11.15 -13.28 -23.62
CA SER A 160 -12.33 -12.47 -23.31
C SER A 160 -12.28 -11.11 -23.97
N ALA A 161 -13.37 -10.73 -24.64
CA ALA A 161 -13.59 -9.38 -25.17
C ALA A 161 -14.19 -8.41 -24.14
N ALA A 162 -14.42 -8.86 -22.90
CA ALA A 162 -14.93 -8.01 -21.83
C ALA A 162 -13.91 -6.92 -21.43
N PRO A 163 -14.35 -5.80 -20.85
CA PRO A 163 -13.45 -4.78 -20.33
C PRO A 163 -12.44 -5.34 -19.31
N CYS A 164 -11.24 -4.80 -19.31
CA CYS A 164 -10.18 -5.18 -18.38
C CYS A 164 -10.59 -4.87 -16.93
N PRO A 165 -10.68 -5.86 -16.04
CA PRO A 165 -11.02 -5.65 -14.64
C PRO A 165 -9.85 -5.01 -13.89
N ILE A 166 -10.12 -4.01 -13.05
CA ILE A 166 -9.08 -3.30 -12.27
C ILE A 166 -9.05 -3.68 -10.80
N SER A 167 -10.12 -4.24 -10.28
CA SER A 167 -10.24 -4.66 -8.88
C SER A 167 -10.53 -6.15 -8.76
N VAL A 168 -10.34 -6.69 -7.57
CA VAL A 168 -10.73 -8.08 -7.25
C VAL A 168 -12.24 -8.28 -7.46
N CYS A 169 -13.05 -7.28 -7.14
CA CYS A 169 -14.50 -7.32 -7.33
C CYS A 169 -14.85 -7.43 -8.82
N ASP A 170 -14.24 -6.57 -9.65
CA ASP A 170 -14.45 -6.60 -11.10
C ASP A 170 -14.00 -7.92 -11.70
N GLY A 171 -12.83 -8.40 -11.30
CA GLY A 171 -12.27 -9.68 -11.72
C GLY A 171 -13.17 -10.87 -11.37
N ARG A 172 -13.71 -10.86 -10.15
CA ARG A 172 -14.66 -11.89 -9.70
C ARG A 172 -15.94 -11.88 -10.54
N ASN A 173 -16.53 -10.71 -10.76
CA ASN A 173 -17.75 -10.58 -11.54
C ASN A 173 -17.54 -11.03 -12.99
N TRP A 174 -16.45 -10.58 -13.60
CA TRP A 174 -16.04 -11.01 -14.92
C TRP A 174 -15.85 -12.55 -15.00
N LEU A 175 -15.13 -13.14 -14.02
CA LEU A 175 -14.87 -14.59 -14.00
C LEU A 175 -16.15 -15.41 -13.85
N LEU A 176 -17.10 -14.95 -13.03
CA LEU A 176 -18.42 -15.61 -12.89
C LEU A 176 -19.20 -15.59 -14.19
N ASP A 177 -19.13 -14.51 -14.96
CA ASP A 177 -19.77 -14.43 -16.26
C ASP A 177 -19.04 -15.28 -17.32
N TYR A 178 -17.72 -15.27 -17.31
CA TYR A 178 -16.89 -16.09 -18.19
C TYR A 178 -17.15 -17.57 -17.98
N ALA A 179 -17.26 -18.04 -16.74
CA ALA A 179 -17.52 -19.44 -16.39
C ALA A 179 -18.91 -19.96 -16.84
N LYS A 180 -19.87 -19.07 -17.15
CA LYS A 180 -21.17 -19.49 -17.70
C LYS A 180 -21.08 -20.01 -19.13
N THR A 181 -20.06 -19.60 -19.87
CA THR A 181 -19.88 -19.91 -21.30
C THR A 181 -18.63 -20.74 -21.58
N HIS A 182 -17.77 -20.93 -20.60
CA HIS A 182 -16.49 -21.63 -20.73
C HIS A 182 -16.38 -22.69 -19.63
N GLU A 183 -16.02 -23.91 -20.00
CA GLU A 183 -15.74 -24.96 -19.04
C GLU A 183 -14.36 -24.72 -18.39
N LEU A 184 -14.35 -24.54 -17.08
CA LEU A 184 -13.10 -24.38 -16.34
C LEU A 184 -12.45 -25.75 -16.11
N GLN A 185 -11.16 -25.84 -16.41
CA GLN A 185 -10.40 -27.05 -16.13
C GLN A 185 -10.28 -27.27 -14.61
N SER A 186 -10.25 -28.52 -14.19
CA SER A 186 -9.96 -28.87 -12.79
C SER A 186 -8.59 -28.36 -12.37
N VAL A 187 -8.52 -27.80 -11.17
CA VAL A 187 -7.24 -27.39 -10.60
C VAL A 187 -6.32 -28.63 -10.50
N PRO A 188 -5.11 -28.57 -11.05
CA PRO A 188 -4.16 -29.68 -10.87
C PRO A 188 -3.97 -29.97 -9.38
N GLU A 189 -3.96 -31.27 -9.01
CA GLU A 189 -3.63 -31.64 -7.64
C GLU A 189 -2.24 -31.11 -7.31
N GLU A 190 -2.15 -30.24 -6.30
CA GLU A 190 -0.86 -29.82 -5.76
C GLU A 190 -0.12 -31.09 -5.26
N LYS A 191 1.02 -31.37 -5.85
CA LYS A 191 1.95 -32.32 -5.25
C LYS A 191 2.34 -31.75 -3.89
N LYS A 192 1.72 -32.28 -2.82
CA LYS A 192 2.17 -31.98 -1.45
C LYS A 192 3.63 -32.42 -1.39
N ASN A 193 4.53 -31.46 -1.48
CA ASN A 193 5.91 -31.67 -1.05
C ASN A 193 5.82 -31.94 0.46
N THR A 194 5.71 -33.21 0.84
CA THR A 194 5.93 -33.60 2.22
C THR A 194 7.42 -33.39 2.49
N PRO A 195 7.78 -32.48 3.38
CA PRO A 195 9.17 -32.29 3.75
C PRO A 195 9.64 -33.62 4.37
N ASN A 196 10.52 -34.33 3.69
CA ASN A 196 11.09 -35.56 4.14
C ASN A 196 12.51 -35.32 4.71
N GLY A 197 12.67 -34.15 5.36
CA GLY A 197 13.96 -33.63 5.76
C GLY A 197 14.17 -33.59 7.25
N GLU A 198 15.44 -33.65 7.59
CA GLU A 198 15.94 -33.35 8.93
C GLU A 198 15.51 -31.94 9.35
N THR A 199 14.97 -31.78 10.56
CA THR A 199 14.63 -30.44 11.11
C THR A 199 15.89 -29.62 11.27
N VAL A 200 15.98 -28.49 10.59
CA VAL A 200 17.15 -27.60 10.60
C VAL A 200 16.98 -26.42 11.54
N VAL A 201 15.73 -26.01 11.80
CA VAL A 201 15.41 -24.99 12.78
C VAL A 201 14.18 -25.44 13.58
N SER A 202 14.28 -25.39 14.90
CA SER A 202 13.15 -25.60 15.80
C SER A 202 13.12 -24.49 16.84
N ALA A 203 11.98 -23.83 16.96
CA ALA A 203 11.71 -22.86 18.01
C ALA A 203 10.44 -23.28 18.74
N GLN A 204 10.46 -23.24 20.08
CA GLN A 204 9.32 -23.57 20.91
C GLN A 204 9.09 -22.46 21.93
N GLU A 205 7.85 -21.94 21.96
CA GLU A 205 7.44 -20.90 22.92
C GLU A 205 8.42 -19.72 23.00
N LEU A 206 8.94 -19.25 21.84
CA LEU A 206 9.88 -18.15 21.79
C LEU A 206 9.19 -16.83 22.13
N TRP A 207 9.75 -16.11 23.10
CA TRP A 207 9.32 -14.77 23.49
C TRP A 207 10.49 -13.81 23.32
N PHE A 208 10.22 -12.61 22.79
CA PHE A 208 11.24 -11.61 22.58
C PHE A 208 10.72 -10.19 22.80
N LYS A 209 11.53 -9.35 23.43
CA LYS A 209 11.34 -7.92 23.57
C LYS A 209 12.70 -7.20 23.50
N TYR A 210 12.70 -5.97 23.04
CA TYR A 210 13.91 -5.18 22.89
C TYR A 210 14.47 -4.65 24.23
N ASP A 211 13.60 -4.39 25.21
CA ASP A 211 13.98 -3.94 26.55
C ASP A 211 13.01 -4.55 27.58
N LYS A 212 13.46 -4.62 28.84
CA LYS A 212 12.69 -5.21 29.95
C LYS A 212 11.36 -4.49 30.18
N ASP A 213 11.33 -3.18 29.94
CA ASP A 213 10.18 -2.31 30.17
C ASP A 213 9.28 -2.15 28.92
N LEU A 214 9.67 -2.73 27.77
CA LEU A 214 8.90 -2.70 26.55
C LEU A 214 7.98 -3.93 26.42
N PRO A 215 6.88 -3.82 25.68
CA PRO A 215 6.01 -4.95 25.40
C PRO A 215 6.72 -6.02 24.56
N ASP A 216 6.29 -7.27 24.74
CA ASP A 216 6.81 -8.38 23.95
C ASP A 216 6.46 -8.19 22.48
N VAL A 217 7.47 -8.31 21.61
CA VAL A 217 7.36 -8.22 20.15
C VAL A 217 7.03 -9.59 19.55
N VAL A 218 7.71 -10.64 20.05
CA VAL A 218 7.39 -12.02 19.72
C VAL A 218 6.77 -12.67 20.95
N LYS A 219 5.67 -13.38 20.79
CA LYS A 219 4.88 -13.96 21.87
C LYS A 219 4.54 -15.40 21.58
N GLY A 220 5.23 -16.34 22.25
CA GLY A 220 4.93 -17.78 22.19
C GLY A 220 5.07 -18.35 20.78
N LEU A 221 6.04 -17.90 19.99
CA LEU A 221 6.28 -18.40 18.64
C LEU A 221 6.83 -19.82 18.69
N SER A 222 6.11 -20.76 18.07
CA SER A 222 6.58 -22.11 17.85
C SER A 222 6.57 -22.44 16.37
N LEU A 223 7.70 -22.89 15.82
CA LEU A 223 7.83 -23.28 14.43
C LEU A 223 8.95 -24.32 14.26
N GLU A 224 8.80 -25.16 13.26
CA GLU A 224 9.83 -26.09 12.81
C GLU A 224 10.03 -25.90 11.30
N LEU A 225 11.28 -25.87 10.87
CA LEU A 225 11.66 -25.82 9.46
C LEU A 225 12.51 -27.03 9.13
N ASN A 226 12.16 -27.70 8.06
CA ASN A 226 12.87 -28.88 7.58
C ASN A 226 13.80 -28.56 6.41
N LYS A 227 14.81 -29.37 6.22
CA LYS A 227 15.78 -29.22 5.14
C LYS A 227 15.09 -29.25 3.76
N GLY A 228 15.30 -28.20 2.98
CA GLY A 228 14.68 -28.06 1.66
C GLY A 228 13.21 -27.58 1.67
N GLU A 229 12.68 -27.19 2.83
CA GLU A 229 11.37 -26.54 2.96
C GLU A 229 11.48 -25.06 2.58
N PHE A 230 10.49 -24.58 1.84
CA PHE A 230 10.39 -23.17 1.41
C PHE A 230 8.95 -22.69 1.56
#